data_ccadb77543d49d1aea0de0f90b243339
#
_entry.id   ccadb77543d49d1aea0de0f90b243339
#
_cell.length_a   1.000
_cell.length_b   1.000
_cell.length_c   1.000
_cell.angle_alpha   90.00
_cell.angle_beta   90.00
_cell.angle_gamma   90.00
#
_symmetry.space_group_name_H-M   'P 1'
#
loop_
_entity.id
_entity.type
_entity.pdbx_description
1 polymer ?
#
loop_
_entity_poly.entity_id
_entity_poly.type
_entity_poly.pdbx_seq_one_letter_code
_entity_poly.pdbx_strand_id
1 'polypeptide(L)' 'MKALCMIRVQPGQVDRVLEILKRKRRVSKDVMVVSGRADICVILNTSITDINKIVIDLKNIKEIVSTETLIEVEVDLGW' A
#
# COMPACT_ATOMS: atom_id res chain seq x y z
N MET A 1 -4.47 -6.90 12.19
CA MET A 1 -3.11 -6.37 12.03
C MET A 1 -3.14 -5.25 11.00
N LYS A 2 -2.48 -4.15 11.31
CA LYS A 2 -2.39 -3.00 10.41
C LYS A 2 -1.06 -2.99 9.69
N ALA A 3 -1.10 -2.52 8.45
CA ALA A 3 0.09 -2.30 7.67
C ALA A 3 -0.05 -1.02 6.86
N LEU A 4 1.08 -0.36 6.62
CA LEU A 4 1.17 0.81 5.76
C LEU A 4 1.99 0.43 4.54
N CYS A 5 1.36 0.42 3.38
CA CYS A 5 2.04 0.13 2.13
C CYS A 5 2.37 1.43 1.42
N MET A 6 3.66 1.72 1.26
CA MET A 6 4.15 2.89 0.55
C MET A 6 4.50 2.49 -0.87
N ILE A 7 3.93 3.18 -1.84
CA ILE A 7 4.04 2.84 -3.25
C ILE A 7 4.72 3.98 -3.99
N ARG A 8 5.75 3.66 -4.75
CA ARG A 8 6.39 4.59 -5.68
C ARG A 8 5.99 4.20 -7.09
N VAL A 9 5.55 5.18 -7.87
CA VAL A 9 5.10 4.97 -9.24
C VAL A 9 5.99 5.71 -10.23
N GLN A 10 5.92 5.30 -11.49
CA GLN A 10 6.60 5.99 -12.58
C GLN A 10 6.10 7.43 -12.69
N PRO A 11 6.97 8.38 -13.07
CA PRO A 11 6.56 9.77 -13.23
C PRO A 11 5.35 9.91 -14.15
N GLY A 12 4.36 10.70 -13.71
CA GLY A 12 3.15 10.94 -14.48
C GLY A 12 2.09 9.84 -14.40
N GLN A 13 2.32 8.78 -13.63
CA GLN A 13 1.42 7.63 -13.57
C GLN A 13 0.60 7.53 -12.28
N VAL A 14 0.65 8.54 -11.41
CA VAL A 14 -0.07 8.50 -10.12
C VAL A 14 -1.57 8.32 -10.32
N ASP A 15 -2.16 9.10 -11.24
CA ASP A 15 -3.61 9.03 -11.49
C ASP A 15 -4.04 7.67 -12.00
N ARG A 16 -3.23 7.08 -12.89
CA ARG A 16 -3.52 5.76 -13.44
C ARG A 16 -3.46 4.67 -12.37
N VAL A 17 -2.41 4.67 -11.56
CA VAL A 17 -2.27 3.69 -10.48
C VAL A 17 -3.38 3.88 -9.45
N LEU A 18 -3.70 5.12 -9.09
CA LEU A 18 -4.77 5.41 -8.16
C LEU A 18 -6.11 4.86 -8.67
N GLU A 19 -6.39 5.01 -9.95
CA GLU A 19 -7.59 4.48 -10.58
C GLU A 19 -7.63 2.94 -10.51
N ILE A 20 -6.50 2.28 -10.75
CA ILE A 20 -6.39 0.83 -10.63
C ILE A 20 -6.66 0.40 -9.19
N LEU A 21 -6.06 1.08 -8.21
CA LEU A 21 -6.22 0.76 -6.79
C LEU A 21 -7.67 0.92 -6.32
N LYS A 22 -8.36 1.93 -6.81
CA LYS A 22 -9.77 2.16 -6.47
C LYS A 22 -10.69 1.03 -6.90
N ARG A 23 -10.31 0.25 -7.90
CA ARG A 23 -11.07 -0.91 -8.36
C ARG A 23 -10.80 -2.16 -7.53
N LYS A 24 -9.77 -2.15 -6.69
CA LYS A 24 -9.40 -3.28 -5.84
C LYS A 24 -10.07 -3.13 -4.48
N ARG A 25 -11.04 -3.98 -4.18
CA ARG A 25 -11.83 -3.88 -2.95
C ARG A 25 -11.00 -3.90 -1.68
N ARG A 26 -9.90 -4.65 -1.68
CA ARG A 26 -9.06 -4.83 -0.50
C ARG A 26 -8.27 -3.59 -0.13
N VAL A 27 -8.01 -2.71 -1.08
CA VAL A 27 -7.14 -1.54 -0.86
C VAL A 27 -7.87 -0.21 -1.04
N SER A 28 -9.08 -0.22 -1.57
CA SER A 28 -9.76 1.01 -2.02
C SER A 28 -10.21 1.94 -0.90
N LYS A 29 -10.30 1.45 0.34
CA LYS A 29 -10.86 2.25 1.45
C LYS A 29 -9.91 3.31 1.99
N ASP A 30 -8.63 3.02 2.05
CA ASP A 30 -7.64 3.87 2.71
C ASP A 30 -6.44 4.09 1.81
N VAL A 31 -6.71 4.71 0.66
CA VAL A 31 -5.68 5.08 -0.30
C VAL A 31 -5.51 6.60 -0.25
N MET A 32 -4.28 7.06 -0.16
CA MET A 32 -3.98 8.49 -0.22
C MET A 32 -2.77 8.76 -1.10
N VAL A 33 -2.84 9.89 -1.78
CA VAL A 33 -1.70 10.42 -2.54
C VAL A 33 -0.84 11.22 -1.57
N VAL A 34 0.46 10.99 -1.62
CA VAL A 34 1.43 11.63 -0.72
C VAL A 34 2.57 12.20 -1.54
N SER A 35 3.40 13.00 -0.89
CA SER A 35 4.65 13.46 -1.45
C SER A 35 5.81 13.06 -0.53
N GLY A 36 7.03 13.01 -1.08
CA GLY A 36 8.21 12.64 -0.36
C GLY A 36 8.74 11.30 -0.83
N ARG A 37 8.93 10.34 0.09
CA ARG A 37 9.52 9.04 -0.23
C ARG A 37 8.60 8.09 -0.99
N ALA A 38 7.32 8.39 -1.01
CA ALA A 38 6.33 7.61 -1.71
C ALA A 38 5.40 8.54 -2.49
N ASP A 39 4.65 7.97 -3.41
CA ASP A 39 3.65 8.70 -4.18
C ASP A 39 2.24 8.35 -3.73
N ILE A 40 2.02 7.13 -3.30
CA ILE A 40 0.73 6.64 -2.80
C ILE A 40 0.98 5.83 -1.53
N CYS A 41 0.10 6.01 -0.55
CA CYS A 41 0.07 5.15 0.64
C CYS A 41 -1.27 4.45 0.73
N VAL A 42 -1.21 3.19 1.12
CA VAL A 42 -2.40 2.36 1.37
C VAL A 42 -2.32 1.81 2.80
N ILE A 43 -3.39 2.01 3.56
CA ILE A 43 -3.50 1.42 4.89
C ILE A 43 -4.30 0.14 4.78
N LEU A 44 -3.71 -0.96 5.25
CA LEU A 44 -4.33 -2.28 5.26
C LEU A 44 -4.61 -2.70 6.70
N ASN A 45 -5.74 -3.36 6.90
CA ASN A 45 -6.09 -3.92 8.20
C ASN A 45 -6.66 -5.31 7.98
N THR A 46 -5.78 -6.30 7.99
CA THR A 46 -6.14 -7.68 7.70
C THR A 46 -5.05 -8.63 8.21
N SER A 47 -5.12 -9.90 7.87
CA SER A 47 -4.11 -10.89 8.28
C SER A 47 -2.80 -10.70 7.51
N ILE A 48 -1.70 -11.21 8.10
CA ILE A 48 -0.39 -11.16 7.43
C ILE A 48 -0.42 -11.89 6.08
N THR A 49 -1.16 -12.98 5.99
CA THR A 49 -1.31 -13.74 4.75
C THR A 49 -1.97 -12.89 3.66
N ASP A 50 -3.02 -12.17 4.02
CA ASP A 50 -3.71 -11.29 3.06
C ASP A 50 -2.86 -10.07 2.70
N ILE A 51 -2.12 -9.51 3.65
CA ILE A 51 -1.18 -8.42 3.37
C ILE A 51 -0.18 -8.86 2.30
N ASN A 52 0.40 -10.05 2.46
CA ASN A 52 1.36 -10.58 1.49
C ASN A 52 0.74 -10.77 0.10
N LYS A 53 -0.48 -11.28 0.04
CA LYS A 53 -1.19 -11.44 -1.24
C LYS A 53 -1.44 -10.10 -1.93
N ILE A 54 -1.85 -9.10 -1.16
CA ILE A 54 -2.10 -7.75 -1.68
C ILE A 54 -0.81 -7.14 -2.22
N VAL A 55 0.29 -7.23 -1.48
CA VAL A 55 1.58 -6.69 -1.90
C VAL A 55 2.07 -7.36 -3.19
N ILE A 56 1.94 -8.68 -3.29
CA ILE A 56 2.30 -9.42 -4.50
C ILE A 56 1.45 -8.95 -5.67
N ASP A 57 0.15 -8.77 -5.47
CA ASP A 57 -0.75 -8.29 -6.53
C ASP A 57 -0.37 -6.88 -6.99
N LEU A 58 -0.01 -5.99 -6.05
CA LEU A 58 0.44 -4.64 -6.40
C LEU A 58 1.71 -4.65 -7.25
N LYS A 59 2.62 -5.57 -7.00
CA LYS A 59 3.86 -5.69 -7.78
C LYS A 59 3.63 -6.09 -9.23
N ASN A 60 2.46 -6.61 -9.56
CA ASN A 60 2.10 -6.94 -10.94
C ASN A 60 1.60 -5.72 -11.74
N ILE A 61 1.43 -4.58 -11.10
CA ILE A 61 1.06 -3.33 -11.77
C ILE A 61 2.33 -2.72 -12.35
N LYS A 62 2.42 -2.65 -13.68
CA LYS A 62 3.67 -2.26 -14.36
C LYS A 62 4.11 -0.83 -14.06
N GLU A 63 3.18 0.06 -13.75
CA GLU A 63 3.48 1.45 -13.44
C GLU A 63 4.04 1.65 -12.03
N ILE A 64 3.99 0.63 -11.17
CA ILE A 64 4.56 0.67 -9.84
C ILE A 64 6.05 0.33 -9.91
N VAL A 65 6.88 1.26 -9.44
CA VAL A 65 8.34 1.09 -9.43
C VAL A 65 8.78 0.26 -8.23
N SER A 66 8.24 0.56 -7.07
CA SER A 66 8.60 -0.14 -5.83
C SER A 66 7.50 -0.01 -4.79
N THR A 67 7.49 -0.96 -3.86
CA THR A 67 6.62 -0.93 -2.70
C THR A 67 7.44 -1.19 -1.45
N GLU A 68 7.05 -0.54 -0.36
CA GLU A 68 7.59 -0.83 0.97
C GLU A 68 6.41 -0.96 1.92
N THR A 69 6.36 -2.05 2.65
CA THR A 69 5.25 -2.31 3.57
C THR A 69 5.77 -2.33 5.00
N LEU A 70 5.21 -1.44 5.81
CA LEU A 70 5.48 -1.38 7.24
C LEU A 70 4.34 -2.10 7.95
N ILE A 71 4.68 -3.08 8.77
CA ILE A 71 3.70 -3.92 9.45
C ILE A 71 3.68 -3.55 10.93
N GLU A 72 2.49 -3.38 11.48
CA GLU A 72 2.31 -3.09 12.88
C GLU A 72 2.92 -4.20 13.74
N VAL A 73 3.68 -3.78 14.75
CA VAL A 73 4.20 -4.68 15.78
C VAL A 73 3.48 -4.35 17.08
N GLU A 74 2.84 -5.36 17.67
CA GLU A 74 2.25 -5.20 18.98
C GLU A 74 3.34 -5.25 20.02
N VAL A 75 3.43 -4.20 20.81
CA VAL A 75 4.43 -4.08 21.87
C VAL A 75 3.72 -3.74 23.18
N ASP A 76 3.97 -4.54 24.20
CA ASP A 76 3.58 -4.20 25.56
C ASP A 76 4.68 -3.31 26.13
N LEU A 77 4.38 -2.03 26.26
CA LEU A 77 5.37 -1.04 26.72
C LEU A 77 5.43 -0.91 28.22
N GLY A 78 4.55 -1.60 28.96
CA GLY A 78 4.60 -1.63 30.41
C GLY A 78 4.18 -0.33 31.10
N TRP A 79 3.54 0.57 30.39
CA TRP A 79 3.01 1.79 30.99
C TRP A 79 1.60 2.11 30.55
#